data_37cd7d1ee196d35f625a846b67fa5cf6
#
_entry.id   37cd7d1ee196d35f625a846b67fa5cf6
#
_cell.length_a   1.000
_cell.length_b   1.000
_cell.length_c   1.000
_cell.angle_alpha   90.00
_cell.angle_beta   90.00
_cell.angle_gamma   90.00
#
_symmetry.space_group_name_H-M   'P 1'
#
loop_
_entity.id
_entity.type
_entity.pdbx_description
1 polymer ?
#
loop_
_entity_poly.entity_id
_entity_poly.type
_entity_poly.pdbx_seq_one_letter_code
_entity_poly.pdbx_strand_id
1 'polypeptide(L)'
;MPENPNPITIDNSALILIDHQPWVAFSVQSIDRTLLVNNVAALATAAKDLGVPTVLTTVGAGGGPLNDPLFGQISDVFPDEVPIDRVTTNAWADIKPAVEATGRRVLLMAGLWTEVCLAQTALSALEDGYTVYFVSDCSGGVTQEAHDDAKQRMVQAGAGGINWIGVVAEWTPDYTSADRQAVNPGLVARAGGVALSIEYVLANMPAPVGSA
;
A
#
# COMPACT_ATOMS: atom_id res chain seq x y z
N MET A 1 9.31 -7.04 25.87
CA MET A 1 9.86 -6.29 24.73
C MET A 1 9.30 -4.89 24.85
N PRO A 2 10.02 -3.81 24.52
CA PRO A 2 9.37 -2.51 24.45
C PRO A 2 8.26 -2.60 23.40
N GLU A 3 7.06 -2.17 23.78
CA GLU A 3 5.94 -2.08 22.85
C GLU A 3 6.34 -1.18 21.68
N ASN A 4 5.99 -1.59 20.44
CA ASN A 4 6.13 -0.71 19.30
C ASN A 4 5.30 0.56 19.59
N PRO A 5 5.91 1.75 19.68
CA PRO A 5 5.18 2.96 20.04
C PRO A 5 4.09 3.35 19.04
N ASN A 6 4.15 2.81 17.83
CA ASN A 6 3.19 3.07 16.74
C ASN A 6 2.86 1.77 16.01
N PRO A 7 2.14 0.82 16.62
CA PRO A 7 1.76 -0.41 15.94
C PRO A 7 0.83 -0.09 14.75
N ILE A 8 1.00 -0.84 13.66
CA ILE A 8 0.09 -0.78 12.52
C ILE A 8 -1.06 -1.77 12.81
N THR A 9 -2.29 -1.27 12.86
CA THR A 9 -3.48 -2.09 13.06
C THR A 9 -4.56 -1.74 12.04
N ILE A 10 -5.52 -2.62 11.84
CA ILE A 10 -6.71 -2.38 11.00
C ILE A 10 -7.44 -1.12 11.48
N ASP A 11 -7.53 -0.92 12.80
CA ASP A 11 -8.34 0.14 13.40
C ASP A 11 -7.67 1.52 13.43
N ASN A 12 -6.34 1.61 13.31
CA ASN A 12 -5.63 2.90 13.40
C ASN A 12 -5.03 3.36 12.07
N SER A 13 -5.02 2.51 11.04
CA SER A 13 -4.36 2.81 9.77
C SER A 13 -5.32 3.11 8.62
N ALA A 14 -4.83 3.88 7.65
CA ALA A 14 -5.42 4.06 6.33
C ALA A 14 -4.36 3.80 5.25
N LEU A 15 -4.79 3.25 4.12
CA LEU A 15 -3.94 3.03 2.95
C LEU A 15 -4.07 4.21 1.98
N ILE A 16 -2.95 4.74 1.52
CA ILE A 16 -2.89 5.83 0.54
C ILE A 16 -2.11 5.33 -0.69
N LEU A 17 -2.80 5.20 -1.82
CA LEU A 17 -2.20 4.77 -3.08
C LEU A 17 -2.07 5.97 -4.04
N ILE A 18 -0.83 6.36 -4.33
CA ILE A 18 -0.50 7.61 -5.01
C ILE A 18 -0.03 7.29 -6.45
N ASP A 19 -0.83 7.71 -7.43
CA ASP A 19 -0.48 7.78 -8.85
C ASP A 19 0.00 6.46 -9.48
N HIS A 20 -0.61 5.34 -9.10
CA HIS A 20 -0.34 4.04 -9.72
C HIS A 20 -1.00 3.97 -11.11
N GLN A 21 -0.48 4.78 -12.03
CA GLN A 21 -0.94 4.94 -13.41
C GLN A 21 0.09 4.35 -14.40
N PRO A 22 -0.35 3.73 -15.51
CA PRO A 22 0.54 3.11 -16.48
C PRO A 22 1.62 4.06 -17.02
N TRP A 23 1.28 5.31 -17.35
CA TRP A 23 2.26 6.26 -17.87
C TRP A 23 3.34 6.64 -16.84
N VAL A 24 2.97 6.74 -15.55
CA VAL A 24 3.93 7.01 -14.47
C VAL A 24 4.84 5.80 -14.27
N ALA A 25 4.25 4.59 -14.30
CA ALA A 25 4.99 3.35 -14.16
C ALA A 25 5.93 3.04 -15.34
N PHE A 26 5.67 3.64 -16.52
CA PHE A 26 6.50 3.41 -17.71
C PHE A 26 7.98 3.73 -17.48
N SER A 27 8.30 4.76 -16.70
CA SER A 27 9.67 5.18 -16.39
C SER A 27 10.25 4.57 -15.12
N VAL A 28 9.49 3.75 -14.38
CA VAL A 28 10.00 3.08 -13.17
C VAL A 28 11.07 2.06 -13.53
N GLN A 29 12.23 2.16 -12.88
CA GLN A 29 13.37 1.26 -13.05
C GLN A 29 13.88 0.66 -11.72
N SER A 30 13.40 1.12 -10.58
CA SER A 30 13.84 0.64 -9.26
C SER A 30 13.22 -0.68 -8.82
N ILE A 31 12.19 -1.14 -9.52
CA ILE A 31 11.51 -2.41 -9.29
C ILE A 31 10.98 -2.96 -10.62
N ASP A 32 10.91 -4.28 -10.76
CA ASP A 32 10.19 -4.87 -11.89
C ASP A 32 8.73 -4.44 -11.89
N ARG A 33 8.23 -3.97 -13.03
CA ARG A 33 6.88 -3.40 -13.14
C ARG A 33 5.78 -4.43 -12.92
N THR A 34 6.01 -5.69 -13.30
CA THR A 34 5.05 -6.76 -13.06
C THR A 34 4.96 -7.05 -11.57
N LEU A 35 6.11 -7.06 -10.88
CA LEU A 35 6.18 -7.22 -9.43
C LEU A 35 5.51 -6.04 -8.72
N LEU A 36 5.76 -4.80 -9.15
CA LEU A 36 5.11 -3.60 -8.62
C LEU A 36 3.58 -3.69 -8.69
N VAL A 37 3.04 -4.00 -9.88
CA VAL A 37 1.59 -4.14 -10.09
C VAL A 37 1.02 -5.28 -9.23
N ASN A 38 1.72 -6.42 -9.16
CA ASN A 38 1.32 -7.55 -8.32
C ASN A 38 1.23 -7.15 -6.83
N ASN A 39 2.27 -6.49 -6.32
CA ASN A 39 2.37 -6.15 -4.90
C ASN A 39 1.34 -5.09 -4.49
N VAL A 40 1.17 -4.04 -5.30
CA VAL A 40 0.19 -3.00 -4.99
C VAL A 40 -1.24 -3.55 -5.06
N ALA A 41 -1.53 -4.43 -6.02
CA ALA A 41 -2.83 -5.10 -6.10
C ALA A 41 -3.08 -6.04 -4.91
N ALA A 42 -2.04 -6.73 -4.43
CA ALA A 42 -2.11 -7.55 -3.23
C ALA A 42 -2.44 -6.71 -1.97
N LEU A 43 -1.72 -5.60 -1.79
CA LEU A 43 -1.95 -4.67 -0.68
C LEU A 43 -3.35 -4.05 -0.73
N ALA A 44 -3.79 -3.61 -1.92
CA ALA A 44 -5.12 -3.05 -2.15
C ALA A 44 -6.22 -4.07 -1.80
N THR A 45 -6.07 -5.32 -2.27
CA THR A 45 -7.01 -6.41 -1.97
C THR A 45 -7.08 -6.67 -0.46
N ALA A 46 -5.93 -6.78 0.21
CA ALA A 46 -5.90 -7.00 1.66
C ALA A 46 -6.55 -5.84 2.43
N ALA A 47 -6.32 -4.59 2.04
CA ALA A 47 -6.97 -3.43 2.65
C ALA A 47 -8.50 -3.49 2.49
N LYS A 48 -8.98 -3.85 1.30
CA LYS A 48 -10.41 -4.01 1.01
C LYS A 48 -11.05 -5.12 1.85
N ASP A 49 -10.41 -6.30 1.88
CA ASP A 49 -10.90 -7.47 2.60
C ASP A 49 -10.99 -7.22 4.12
N LEU A 50 -10.07 -6.41 4.66
CA LEU A 50 -10.02 -6.03 6.07
C LEU A 50 -10.80 -4.76 6.42
N GLY A 51 -11.42 -4.10 5.44
CA GLY A 51 -12.15 -2.84 5.66
C GLY A 51 -11.25 -1.66 6.06
N VAL A 52 -9.96 -1.68 5.70
CA VAL A 52 -9.04 -0.56 5.94
C VAL A 52 -9.37 0.58 4.98
N PRO A 53 -9.66 1.80 5.48
CA PRO A 53 -9.96 2.94 4.62
C PRO A 53 -8.82 3.20 3.63
N THR A 54 -9.17 3.39 2.36
CA THR A 54 -8.18 3.58 1.29
C THR A 54 -8.48 4.88 0.55
N VAL A 55 -7.44 5.70 0.36
CA VAL A 55 -7.49 6.93 -0.45
C VAL A 55 -6.66 6.72 -1.71
N LEU A 56 -7.28 6.97 -2.87
CA LEU A 56 -6.67 6.80 -4.18
C LEU A 56 -6.40 8.16 -4.80
N THR A 57 -5.24 8.32 -5.44
CA THR A 57 -4.96 9.54 -6.20
C THR A 57 -4.49 9.25 -7.62
N THR A 58 -4.69 10.23 -8.49
CA THR A 58 -4.10 10.30 -9.82
C THR A 58 -3.47 11.66 -10.04
N VAL A 59 -2.57 11.75 -11.00
CA VAL A 59 -2.01 13.01 -11.47
C VAL A 59 -2.34 13.20 -12.95
N GLY A 60 -3.08 14.29 -13.28
CA GLY A 60 -3.42 14.67 -14.65
C GLY A 60 -4.38 13.72 -15.36
N ALA A 61 -5.17 12.91 -14.65
CA ALA A 61 -6.14 11.99 -15.24
C ALA A 61 -7.43 12.68 -15.73
N GLY A 62 -7.69 13.91 -15.28
CA GLY A 62 -8.91 14.67 -15.59
C GLY A 62 -8.99 15.23 -17.01
N GLY A 63 -8.04 14.90 -17.87
CA GLY A 63 -8.03 15.30 -19.29
C GLY A 63 -6.64 15.71 -19.80
N GLY A 64 -6.51 15.80 -21.11
CA GLY A 64 -5.24 16.13 -21.76
C GLY A 64 -4.40 14.91 -22.12
N PRO A 65 -3.12 15.12 -22.51
CA PRO A 65 -2.26 14.06 -23.02
C PRO A 65 -1.85 13.03 -21.95
N LEU A 66 -2.06 13.32 -20.67
CA LEU A 66 -1.73 12.45 -19.53
C LEU A 66 -2.98 11.77 -18.94
N ASN A 67 -4.12 11.81 -19.65
CA ASN A 67 -5.37 11.18 -19.21
C ASN A 67 -5.22 9.65 -19.18
N ASP A 68 -4.73 9.14 -18.07
CA ASP A 68 -4.45 7.74 -17.85
C ASP A 68 -5.00 7.32 -16.47
N PRO A 69 -5.88 6.34 -16.41
CA PRO A 69 -6.48 5.90 -15.15
C PRO A 69 -5.46 5.17 -14.26
N LEU A 70 -5.87 4.84 -13.05
CA LEU A 70 -5.13 3.89 -12.20
C LEU A 70 -5.00 2.52 -12.89
N PHE A 71 -4.02 1.73 -12.45
CA PHE A 71 -3.95 0.32 -12.83
C PHE A 71 -5.31 -0.35 -12.65
N GLY A 72 -5.77 -1.11 -13.67
CA GLY A 72 -7.02 -1.87 -13.58
C GLY A 72 -7.07 -2.76 -12.34
N GLN A 73 -5.93 -3.32 -11.94
CA GLN A 73 -5.79 -4.17 -10.75
C GLN A 73 -6.08 -3.44 -9.42
N ILE A 74 -6.08 -2.10 -9.41
CA ILE A 74 -6.49 -1.29 -8.25
C ILE A 74 -7.96 -0.87 -8.40
N SER A 75 -8.33 -0.34 -9.57
CA SER A 75 -9.71 0.12 -9.80
C SER A 75 -10.73 -1.00 -9.72
N ASP A 76 -10.37 -2.23 -10.10
CA ASP A 76 -11.23 -3.41 -9.95
C ASP A 76 -11.47 -3.80 -8.48
N VAL A 77 -10.52 -3.50 -7.59
CA VAL A 77 -10.68 -3.70 -6.13
C VAL A 77 -11.61 -2.64 -5.52
N PHE A 78 -11.55 -1.41 -6.04
CA PHE A 78 -12.31 -0.27 -5.54
C PHE A 78 -13.20 0.35 -6.64
N PRO A 79 -14.19 -0.39 -7.18
CA PRO A 79 -14.97 0.05 -8.34
C PRO A 79 -15.86 1.28 -8.07
N ASP A 80 -16.19 1.52 -6.80
CA ASP A 80 -17.04 2.65 -6.39
C ASP A 80 -16.24 3.86 -5.92
N GLU A 81 -14.89 3.74 -5.82
CA GLU A 81 -14.04 4.84 -5.37
C GLU A 81 -13.58 5.68 -6.55
N VAL A 82 -13.73 7.00 -6.41
CA VAL A 82 -13.24 7.96 -7.40
C VAL A 82 -11.89 8.49 -6.94
N PRO A 83 -10.79 8.25 -7.69
CA PRO A 83 -9.50 8.80 -7.32
C PRO A 83 -9.52 10.34 -7.29
N ILE A 84 -8.81 10.91 -6.31
CA ILE A 84 -8.61 12.37 -6.22
C ILE A 84 -7.55 12.75 -7.27
N ASP A 85 -7.99 13.39 -8.35
CA ASP A 85 -7.09 13.85 -9.40
C ASP A 85 -6.52 15.24 -9.10
N ARG A 86 -5.26 15.45 -9.47
CA ARG A 86 -4.55 16.70 -9.27
C ARG A 86 -3.51 16.97 -10.36
N VAL A 87 -2.89 18.15 -10.31
CA VAL A 87 -1.80 18.57 -11.22
C VAL A 87 -0.52 18.92 -10.48
N THR A 88 -0.52 18.79 -9.15
CA THR A 88 0.63 19.06 -8.28
C THR A 88 1.44 17.79 -8.02
N THR A 89 2.74 17.92 -7.74
CA THR A 89 3.58 16.76 -7.38
C THR A 89 3.30 16.26 -5.96
N ASN A 90 3.01 17.18 -5.03
CA ASN A 90 2.66 16.85 -3.65
C ASN A 90 1.13 16.69 -3.55
N ALA A 91 0.66 15.49 -3.24
CA ALA A 91 -0.76 15.20 -3.13
C ALA A 91 -1.39 15.65 -1.80
N TRP A 92 -0.59 16.02 -0.80
CA TRP A 92 -1.07 16.14 0.57
C TRP A 92 -2.23 17.12 0.73
N ALA A 93 -2.12 18.31 0.13
CA ALA A 93 -3.17 19.33 0.23
C ALA A 93 -4.51 18.86 -0.34
N ASP A 94 -4.46 18.07 -1.41
CA ASP A 94 -5.66 17.58 -2.10
C ASP A 94 -6.30 16.40 -1.36
N ILE A 95 -5.49 15.49 -0.78
CA ILE A 95 -5.98 14.27 -0.12
C ILE A 95 -6.26 14.45 1.37
N LYS A 96 -5.69 15.47 2.03
CA LYS A 96 -5.81 15.67 3.48
C LYS A 96 -7.26 15.62 3.98
N PRO A 97 -8.25 16.26 3.34
CA PRO A 97 -9.63 16.16 3.79
C PRO A 97 -10.18 14.73 3.77
N ALA A 98 -9.82 13.93 2.75
CA ALA A 98 -10.23 12.53 2.67
C ALA A 98 -9.54 11.68 3.74
N VAL A 99 -8.24 11.93 3.99
CA VAL A 99 -7.50 11.27 5.08
C VAL A 99 -8.11 11.60 6.44
N GLU A 100 -8.40 12.86 6.72
CA GLU A 100 -9.06 13.31 7.97
C GLU A 100 -10.42 12.63 8.16
N ALA A 101 -11.20 12.47 7.09
CA ALA A 101 -12.50 11.81 7.13
C ALA A 101 -12.40 10.32 7.54
N THR A 102 -11.26 9.67 7.32
CA THR A 102 -11.04 8.28 7.81
C THR A 102 -10.93 8.19 9.33
N GLY A 103 -10.59 9.26 10.02
CA GLY A 103 -10.28 9.30 11.45
C GLY A 103 -8.98 8.56 11.84
N ARG A 104 -8.20 8.10 10.86
CA ARG A 104 -6.97 7.31 11.09
C ARG A 104 -5.75 8.21 11.28
N ARG A 105 -4.78 7.74 12.07
CA ARG A 105 -3.57 8.50 12.39
C ARG A 105 -2.28 7.85 11.86
N VAL A 106 -2.33 6.57 11.48
CA VAL A 106 -1.25 5.82 10.85
C VAL A 106 -1.54 5.72 9.36
N LEU A 107 -0.63 6.21 8.52
CA LEU A 107 -0.78 6.23 7.07
C LEU A 107 0.22 5.27 6.45
N LEU A 108 -0.31 4.28 5.72
CA LEU A 108 0.46 3.37 4.89
C LEU A 108 0.45 3.94 3.48
N MET A 109 1.57 4.48 3.03
CA MET A 109 1.67 5.18 1.76
C MET A 109 2.48 4.37 0.74
N ALA A 110 1.94 4.19 -0.44
CA ALA A 110 2.66 3.67 -1.60
C ALA A 110 2.44 4.58 -2.80
N GLY A 111 3.43 4.74 -3.67
CA GLY A 111 3.25 5.66 -4.78
C GLY A 111 4.35 5.72 -5.81
N LEU A 112 4.02 6.32 -6.92
CA LEU A 112 4.87 6.58 -8.07
C LEU A 112 4.93 8.10 -8.36
N TRP A 113 6.14 8.71 -8.52
CA TRP A 113 7.44 8.10 -8.25
C TRP A 113 7.79 8.29 -6.78
N THR A 114 8.59 7.36 -6.24
CA THR A 114 8.99 7.38 -4.82
C THR A 114 9.62 8.71 -4.43
N GLU A 115 10.52 9.25 -5.26
CA GLU A 115 11.26 10.48 -5.04
C GLU A 115 10.45 11.77 -5.26
N VAL A 116 9.27 11.67 -5.87
CA VAL A 116 8.42 12.83 -6.18
C VAL A 116 7.13 12.79 -5.38
N CYS A 117 6.08 12.16 -5.93
CA CYS A 117 4.74 12.25 -5.35
C CYS A 117 4.66 11.56 -3.98
N LEU A 118 5.30 10.39 -3.81
CA LEU A 118 5.28 9.71 -2.52
C LEU A 118 6.04 10.48 -1.46
N ALA A 119 7.33 10.80 -1.71
CA ALA A 119 8.17 11.42 -0.69
C ALA A 119 7.63 12.79 -0.24
N GLN A 120 7.19 13.64 -1.18
CA GLN A 120 6.67 14.97 -0.85
C GLN A 120 5.38 14.86 -0.03
N THR A 121 4.49 13.96 -0.40
CA THR A 121 3.24 13.74 0.33
C THR A 121 3.49 13.17 1.74
N ALA A 122 4.39 12.20 1.86
CA ALA A 122 4.77 11.61 3.14
C ALA A 122 5.39 12.64 4.10
N LEU A 123 6.27 13.52 3.60
CA LEU A 123 6.87 14.58 4.41
C LEU A 123 5.84 15.56 4.93
N SER A 124 4.89 16.00 4.08
CA SER A 124 3.81 16.89 4.52
C SER A 124 2.87 16.25 5.53
N ALA A 125 2.58 14.95 5.38
CA ALA A 125 1.80 14.21 6.36
C ALA A 125 2.50 14.11 7.73
N LEU A 126 3.83 13.89 7.74
CA LEU A 126 4.64 13.90 8.96
C LEU A 126 4.62 15.26 9.64
N GLU A 127 4.75 16.37 8.88
CA GLU A 127 4.66 17.75 9.39
C GLU A 127 3.30 18.02 10.06
N ASP A 128 2.22 17.43 9.56
CA ASP A 128 0.88 17.50 10.15
C ASP A 128 0.67 16.52 11.31
N GLY A 129 1.72 15.81 11.73
CA GLY A 129 1.72 14.94 12.91
C GLY A 129 1.10 13.58 12.71
N TYR A 130 1.00 13.10 11.47
CA TYR A 130 0.65 11.70 11.20
C TYR A 130 1.84 10.79 11.40
N THR A 131 1.58 9.54 11.76
CA THR A 131 2.57 8.48 11.67
C THR A 131 2.55 7.92 10.25
N VAL A 132 3.68 7.94 9.55
CA VAL A 132 3.77 7.52 8.16
C VAL A 132 4.67 6.30 8.02
N TYR A 133 4.16 5.29 7.33
CA TYR A 133 4.94 4.17 6.81
C TYR A 133 4.85 4.18 5.29
N PHE A 134 6.01 4.15 4.61
CA PHE A 134 6.03 3.95 3.16
C PHE A 134 6.19 2.46 2.82
N VAL A 135 5.36 1.96 1.89
CA VAL A 135 5.40 0.56 1.46
C VAL A 135 6.33 0.46 0.26
N SER A 136 7.58 0.05 0.52
CA SER A 136 8.70 0.19 -0.41
C SER A 136 8.54 -0.66 -1.68
N ASP A 137 8.00 -1.87 -1.56
CA ASP A 137 7.80 -2.80 -2.69
C ASP A 137 6.45 -2.61 -3.42
N CYS A 138 5.65 -1.65 -2.99
CA CYS A 138 4.48 -1.10 -3.69
C CYS A 138 4.77 0.29 -4.27
N SER A 139 6.04 0.73 -4.26
CA SER A 139 6.48 2.04 -4.73
C SER A 139 7.63 1.88 -5.72
N GLY A 140 7.79 2.84 -6.62
CA GLY A 140 8.84 2.79 -7.62
C GLY A 140 9.37 4.15 -8.00
N GLY A 141 10.68 4.25 -8.19
CA GLY A 141 11.40 5.45 -8.62
C GLY A 141 11.92 5.32 -10.05
N VAL A 142 12.28 6.44 -10.64
CA VAL A 142 12.81 6.53 -12.01
C VAL A 142 14.16 5.81 -12.13
N THR A 143 14.96 5.83 -11.06
CA THR A 143 16.19 5.03 -10.93
C THR A 143 16.27 4.39 -9.56
N GLN A 144 17.12 3.37 -9.40
CA GLN A 144 17.37 2.77 -8.10
C GLN A 144 17.90 3.79 -7.10
N GLU A 145 18.85 4.64 -7.53
CA GLU A 145 19.44 5.69 -6.70
C GLU A 145 18.39 6.70 -6.20
N ALA A 146 17.56 7.22 -7.11
CA ALA A 146 16.48 8.16 -6.74
C ALA A 146 15.48 7.54 -5.74
N HIS A 147 15.13 6.28 -5.95
CA HIS A 147 14.25 5.52 -5.04
C HIS A 147 14.88 5.37 -3.65
N ASP A 148 16.16 4.99 -3.58
CA ASP A 148 16.85 4.77 -2.30
C ASP A 148 17.09 6.08 -1.55
N ASP A 149 17.48 7.16 -2.24
CA ASP A 149 17.60 8.49 -1.65
C ASP A 149 16.28 9.01 -1.08
N ALA A 150 15.18 8.80 -1.80
CA ALA A 150 13.85 9.18 -1.32
C ALA A 150 13.44 8.40 -0.07
N LYS A 151 13.68 7.09 -0.02
CA LYS A 151 13.43 6.28 1.19
C LYS A 151 14.26 6.78 2.36
N GLN A 152 15.55 7.04 2.13
CA GLN A 152 16.42 7.56 3.18
C GLN A 152 15.94 8.92 3.69
N ARG A 153 15.52 9.81 2.80
CA ARG A 153 14.95 11.13 3.16
C ARG A 153 13.68 11.00 4.01
N MET A 154 12.78 10.10 3.64
CA MET A 154 11.56 9.85 4.42
C MET A 154 11.89 9.28 5.81
N VAL A 155 12.83 8.35 5.91
CA VAL A 155 13.29 7.79 7.20
C VAL A 155 13.93 8.86 8.08
N GLN A 156 14.78 9.72 7.53
CA GLN A 156 15.39 10.85 8.27
C GLN A 156 14.34 11.83 8.81
N ALA A 157 13.21 11.97 8.12
CA ALA A 157 12.09 12.79 8.55
C ALA A 157 11.16 12.10 9.58
N GLY A 158 11.37 10.82 9.86
CA GLY A 158 10.62 10.06 10.86
C GLY A 158 9.62 9.05 10.29
N ALA A 159 9.58 8.82 8.98
CA ALA A 159 8.77 7.75 8.40
C ALA A 159 9.37 6.36 8.66
N GLY A 160 8.53 5.35 8.80
CA GLY A 160 8.93 3.95 8.79
C GLY A 160 8.91 3.35 7.39
N GLY A 161 9.86 2.45 7.07
CA GLY A 161 9.82 1.64 5.85
C GLY A 161 9.25 0.25 6.14
N ILE A 162 8.35 -0.23 5.28
CA ILE A 162 7.74 -1.56 5.39
C ILE A 162 7.52 -2.13 3.98
N ASN A 163 7.26 -3.42 3.86
CA ASN A 163 6.78 -4.06 2.63
C ASN A 163 5.33 -4.53 2.78
N TRP A 164 4.67 -4.84 1.66
CA TRP A 164 3.24 -5.17 1.69
C TRP A 164 2.90 -6.42 2.52
N ILE A 165 3.76 -7.45 2.51
CA ILE A 165 3.55 -8.65 3.33
C ILE A 165 3.70 -8.29 4.82
N GLY A 166 4.66 -7.43 5.17
CA GLY A 166 4.83 -6.91 6.53
C GLY A 166 3.59 -6.16 7.01
N VAL A 167 3.02 -5.31 6.17
CA VAL A 167 1.75 -4.61 6.47
C VAL A 167 0.64 -5.60 6.78
N VAL A 168 0.42 -6.60 5.90
CA VAL A 168 -0.62 -7.62 6.11
C VAL A 168 -0.36 -8.44 7.37
N ALA A 169 0.91 -8.73 7.68
CA ALA A 169 1.25 -9.45 8.91
C ALA A 169 0.96 -8.63 10.17
N GLU A 170 1.19 -7.30 10.15
CA GLU A 170 0.84 -6.42 11.28
C GLU A 170 -0.68 -6.23 11.41
N TRP A 171 -1.42 -6.17 10.30
CA TRP A 171 -2.88 -6.14 10.33
C TRP A 171 -3.49 -7.45 10.85
N THR A 172 -2.83 -8.58 10.61
CA THR A 172 -3.34 -9.92 10.96
C THR A 172 -2.30 -10.73 11.74
N PRO A 173 -1.95 -10.31 12.98
CA PRO A 173 -0.87 -10.93 13.75
C PRO A 173 -1.22 -12.34 14.27
N ASP A 174 -2.50 -12.66 14.36
CA ASP A 174 -2.97 -13.99 14.76
C ASP A 174 -3.36 -14.80 13.52
N TYR A 175 -2.57 -15.86 13.25
CA TYR A 175 -2.78 -16.75 12.10
C TYR A 175 -4.12 -17.52 12.15
N THR A 176 -4.79 -17.57 13.30
CA THR A 176 -6.07 -18.26 13.51
C THR A 176 -7.27 -17.32 13.41
N SER A 177 -7.06 -16.03 13.35
CA SER A 177 -8.11 -15.02 13.30
C SER A 177 -8.93 -15.08 12.01
N ALA A 178 -10.18 -14.60 12.09
CA ALA A 178 -11.02 -14.43 10.91
C ALA A 178 -10.41 -13.46 9.88
N ASP A 179 -9.79 -12.39 10.36
CA ASP A 179 -9.11 -11.41 9.51
C ASP A 179 -7.97 -12.04 8.71
N ARG A 180 -7.16 -12.89 9.37
CA ARG A 180 -6.10 -13.64 8.69
C ARG A 180 -6.66 -14.57 7.64
N GLN A 181 -7.76 -15.26 7.93
CA GLN A 181 -8.41 -16.16 6.98
C GLN A 181 -9.00 -15.39 5.79
N ALA A 182 -9.51 -14.18 5.99
CA ALA A 182 -10.03 -13.34 4.92
C ALA A 182 -8.95 -12.98 3.89
N VAL A 183 -7.72 -12.67 4.31
CA VAL A 183 -6.62 -12.28 3.40
C VAL A 183 -5.83 -13.44 2.80
N ASN A 184 -5.96 -14.66 3.34
CA ASN A 184 -5.21 -15.82 2.86
C ASN A 184 -5.34 -16.10 1.35
N PRO A 185 -6.53 -16.01 0.71
CA PRO A 185 -6.65 -16.21 -0.73
C PRO A 185 -5.80 -15.22 -1.54
N GLY A 186 -5.77 -13.95 -1.13
CA GLY A 186 -4.93 -12.92 -1.74
C GLY A 186 -3.44 -13.18 -1.55
N LEU A 187 -3.04 -13.64 -0.36
CA LEU A 187 -1.66 -14.04 -0.07
C LEU A 187 -1.23 -15.22 -0.93
N VAL A 188 -2.03 -16.27 -1.04
CA VAL A 188 -1.75 -17.43 -1.91
C VAL A 188 -1.63 -17.02 -3.36
N ALA A 189 -2.48 -16.13 -3.83
CA ALA A 189 -2.47 -15.70 -5.22
C ALA A 189 -1.25 -14.83 -5.60
N ARG A 190 -0.66 -14.08 -4.63
CA ARG A 190 0.27 -12.99 -4.94
C ARG A 190 1.59 -12.98 -4.17
N ALA A 191 1.72 -13.78 -3.11
CA ALA A 191 2.87 -13.69 -2.20
C ALA A 191 4.09 -14.55 -2.61
N GLY A 192 4.14 -15.07 -3.81
CA GLY A 192 5.29 -15.81 -4.33
C GLY A 192 5.71 -16.98 -3.44
N GLY A 193 6.93 -16.93 -2.87
CA GLY A 193 7.45 -17.99 -1.99
C GLY A 193 6.64 -18.19 -0.71
N VAL A 194 6.01 -17.16 -0.17
CA VAL A 194 5.10 -17.27 0.99
C VAL A 194 3.84 -18.05 0.60
N ALA A 195 3.34 -17.85 -0.63
CA ALA A 195 2.22 -18.60 -1.16
C ALA A 195 2.49 -20.11 -1.14
N LEU A 196 3.66 -20.51 -1.64
CA LEU A 196 4.09 -21.94 -1.62
C LEU A 196 4.12 -22.52 -0.21
N SER A 197 4.56 -21.71 0.79
CA SER A 197 4.56 -22.15 2.18
C SER A 197 3.13 -22.34 2.72
N ILE A 198 2.22 -21.42 2.40
CA ILE A 198 0.80 -21.51 2.79
C ILE A 198 0.15 -22.73 2.13
N GLU A 199 0.35 -22.91 0.83
CA GLU A 199 -0.15 -24.08 0.09
C GLU A 199 0.34 -25.40 0.70
N TYR A 200 1.64 -25.47 1.03
CA TYR A 200 2.21 -26.64 1.69
C TYR A 200 1.54 -26.93 3.05
N VAL A 201 1.34 -25.90 3.87
CA VAL A 201 0.67 -26.05 5.18
C VAL A 201 -0.76 -26.53 5.00
N LEU A 202 -1.53 -25.89 4.09
CA LEU A 202 -2.92 -26.28 3.83
C LEU A 202 -3.04 -27.71 3.31
N ALA A 203 -2.12 -28.15 2.43
CA ALA A 203 -2.11 -29.52 1.91
C ALA A 203 -1.72 -30.58 2.93
N ASN A 204 -1.01 -30.20 4.01
CA ASN A 204 -0.51 -31.12 5.03
C ASN A 204 -1.17 -30.92 6.42
N MET A 205 -2.15 -30.06 6.53
CA MET A 205 -2.92 -29.92 7.77
C MET A 205 -3.66 -31.22 8.05
N PRO A 206 -3.59 -31.78 9.28
CA PRO A 206 -4.44 -32.89 9.64
C PRO A 206 -5.92 -32.48 9.51
N ALA A 207 -6.75 -33.40 9.01
CA ALA A 207 -8.18 -33.15 8.98
C ALA A 207 -8.68 -32.74 10.38
N PRO A 208 -9.66 -31.82 10.49
CA PRO A 208 -10.21 -31.41 11.78
C PRO A 208 -10.63 -32.65 12.57
N VAL A 209 -10.10 -32.83 13.77
CA VAL A 209 -10.48 -33.92 14.66
C VAL A 209 -11.90 -33.60 15.14
N GLY A 210 -12.90 -34.26 14.56
CA GLY A 210 -14.27 -34.23 15.06
C GLY A 210 -15.31 -33.62 14.15
N SER A 211 -15.71 -34.38 13.14
CA SER A 211 -17.09 -34.38 12.64
C SER A 211 -17.48 -35.83 12.37
N ALA A 212 -17.79 -36.54 13.43
CA ALA A 212 -18.57 -37.77 13.38
C ALA A 212 -19.98 -37.48 13.93
#